data_70e5490026f1c9f5217c7e1518bbc0ea
#
_entry.id   70e5490026f1c9f5217c7e1518bbc0ea
#
_cell.length_a   1.000
_cell.length_b   1.000
_cell.length_c   1.000
_cell.angle_alpha   90.00
_cell.angle_beta   90.00
_cell.angle_gamma   90.00
#
_symmetry.space_group_name_H-M   'P 1'
#
loop_
_entity.id
_entity.type
_entity.pdbx_description
1 polymer ?
#
loop_
_entity_poly.entity_id
_entity_poly.type
_entity_poly.pdbx_seq_one_letter_code
_entity_poly.pdbx_strand_id
1 'polypeptide(L)'
;MDGPGLGYSYHLPSAGWNLKVRNALSQFSDLFSEFNKYIAPAYHHDRCERSVQMRLYSMHKREFVMVFVAFFACFGLAIFIGLAGPPITSTSEQKAHLNGSEMATGPFIMKTPLLSTYSQQLWVIAKLSTSNNDDERYDKGFQVSVSIDGITADRKLVSVLAPEAGHNRTRHLKCERQSCEELVVAHLGFLDYSYYIITVRFHGLESFHQRYTIRELTFYFKNYNPAFTQIEIWFRLIFLLTTFGVMCWFGHSLRKYPLHDWSIEQKWISILLPLLILYNNPLFPMTFLVNSWVPGMLDAILQTTFLCAILMFWLCVYHGLRQNERRLITFYLPKLLVVGMLWGAALTLATWLRCTELEDPTYNYVLDTSNYYGFKVFFFTVGGFYIAYLLLLILKAYSELRSMPYFDLRLRFLTLLAAVVAGVCSLVTARQFGAGVLEDSFASRLSTYYRTSAQFMALYGLLNFYLYTMAYVYAPALQQVYGQHSSITKDSPAFSMFNDSEEEVIYGSDEDSRRPLTRTPRNAEDSD
;
A
#
# COMPACT_ATOMS: atom_id res chain seq x y z
N MET A 1 19.79 -59.87 -48.73
CA MET A 1 18.75 -60.33 -47.81
C MET A 1 18.42 -59.14 -46.90
N ASP A 2 17.43 -58.44 -47.31
CA ASP A 2 17.10 -57.09 -46.82
C ASP A 2 15.89 -57.15 -45.89
N GLY A 3 16.00 -56.57 -44.72
CA GLY A 3 14.86 -56.39 -43.81
C GLY A 3 14.33 -54.95 -43.89
N PRO A 4 13.01 -54.74 -44.03
CA PRO A 4 12.46 -53.43 -44.24
C PRO A 4 12.34 -52.63 -42.93
N GLY A 5 12.93 -51.41 -42.93
CA GLY A 5 12.77 -50.45 -41.87
C GLY A 5 11.37 -49.83 -41.89
N LEU A 6 10.60 -50.03 -40.83
CA LEU A 6 9.33 -49.38 -40.57
C LEU A 6 9.60 -47.97 -40.02
N GLY A 7 9.52 -46.97 -40.90
CA GLY A 7 9.51 -45.57 -40.50
C GLY A 7 8.13 -45.18 -39.96
N TYR A 8 8.00 -45.01 -38.65
CA TYR A 8 6.82 -44.34 -38.05
C TYR A 8 7.01 -42.84 -38.11
N SER A 9 6.32 -42.19 -39.06
CA SER A 9 6.15 -40.75 -39.04
C SER A 9 5.03 -40.40 -38.08
N TYR A 10 5.39 -39.85 -36.93
CA TYR A 10 4.42 -39.26 -36.01
C TYR A 10 3.99 -37.89 -36.56
N HIS A 11 2.78 -37.82 -37.09
CA HIS A 11 2.07 -36.54 -37.25
C HIS A 11 1.66 -36.04 -35.85
N LEU A 12 2.40 -35.08 -35.32
CA LEU A 12 1.97 -34.32 -34.12
C LEU A 12 0.80 -33.42 -34.53
N PRO A 13 -0.37 -33.55 -33.89
CA PRO A 13 -1.43 -32.55 -34.07
C PRO A 13 -0.93 -31.20 -33.55
N SER A 14 -1.33 -30.13 -34.24
CA SER A 14 -1.02 -28.73 -33.88
C SER A 14 -1.45 -28.48 -32.44
N ALA A 15 -0.50 -28.55 -31.54
CA ALA A 15 -0.73 -28.28 -30.14
C ALA A 15 -1.15 -26.84 -29.96
N GLY A 16 -2.36 -26.64 -29.44
CA GLY A 16 -2.92 -25.32 -29.14
C GLY A 16 -1.98 -24.52 -28.22
N TRP A 17 -2.14 -23.23 -28.24
CA TRP A 17 -1.33 -22.26 -27.50
C TRP A 17 -1.11 -22.64 -26.03
N ASN A 18 -2.10 -23.26 -25.41
CA ASN A 18 -2.06 -23.74 -24.02
C ASN A 18 -1.02 -24.85 -23.77
N LEU A 19 -0.75 -25.72 -24.77
CA LEU A 19 0.24 -26.78 -24.65
C LEU A 19 1.67 -26.22 -24.78
N LYS A 20 1.86 -25.22 -25.65
CA LYS A 20 3.15 -24.53 -25.81
C LYS A 20 3.53 -23.75 -24.56
N VAL A 21 2.57 -23.07 -23.92
CA VAL A 21 2.79 -22.34 -22.66
C VAL A 21 3.06 -23.32 -21.52
N ARG A 22 2.36 -24.45 -21.45
CA ARG A 22 2.59 -25.50 -20.43
C ARG A 22 3.95 -26.18 -20.58
N ASN A 23 4.39 -26.44 -21.80
CA ASN A 23 5.73 -26.99 -22.06
C ASN A 23 6.85 -25.97 -21.80
N ALA A 24 6.63 -24.69 -22.10
CA ALA A 24 7.58 -23.63 -21.75
C ALA A 24 7.68 -23.45 -20.22
N LEU A 25 6.55 -23.54 -19.51
CA LEU A 25 6.52 -23.49 -18.04
C LEU A 25 7.18 -24.72 -17.40
N SER A 26 7.02 -25.95 -17.97
CA SER A 26 7.71 -27.14 -17.48
C SER A 26 9.22 -27.07 -17.74
N GLN A 27 9.65 -26.63 -18.92
CA GLN A 27 11.06 -26.40 -19.21
C GLN A 27 11.69 -25.33 -18.31
N PHE A 28 10.93 -24.27 -18.00
CA PHE A 28 11.37 -23.25 -17.03
C PHE A 28 11.47 -23.82 -15.61
N SER A 29 10.53 -24.69 -15.22
CA SER A 29 10.56 -25.41 -13.94
C SER A 29 11.76 -26.33 -13.84
N ASP A 30 12.08 -27.06 -14.90
CA ASP A 30 13.20 -28.00 -14.94
C ASP A 30 14.56 -27.27 -14.92
N LEU A 31 14.69 -26.17 -15.68
CA LEU A 31 15.86 -25.29 -15.62
C LEU A 31 16.03 -24.67 -14.22
N PHE A 32 14.93 -24.31 -13.56
CA PHE A 32 14.95 -23.78 -12.21
C PHE A 32 15.30 -24.84 -11.17
N SER A 33 14.88 -26.09 -11.37
CA SER A 33 15.23 -27.21 -10.49
C SER A 33 16.71 -27.58 -10.58
N GLU A 34 17.29 -27.51 -11.77
CA GLU A 34 18.73 -27.71 -11.98
C GLU A 34 19.55 -26.58 -11.37
N PHE A 35 19.13 -25.31 -11.59
CA PHE A 35 19.78 -24.16 -10.99
C PHE A 35 19.72 -24.20 -9.46
N ASN A 36 18.63 -24.72 -8.90
CA ASN A 36 18.43 -24.88 -7.46
C ASN A 36 19.34 -25.95 -6.83
N LYS A 37 19.73 -26.99 -7.58
CA LYS A 37 20.71 -28.00 -7.14
C LYS A 37 22.11 -27.41 -6.88
N TYR A 38 22.49 -26.38 -7.63
CA TYR A 38 23.79 -25.71 -7.47
C TYR A 38 23.80 -24.63 -6.38
N ILE A 39 22.63 -24.10 -5.97
CA ILE A 39 22.51 -22.99 -5.02
C ILE A 39 22.03 -23.45 -3.64
N ALA A 40 21.42 -24.62 -3.52
CA ALA A 40 20.93 -25.14 -2.24
C ALA A 40 22.09 -25.65 -1.38
N PRO A 41 22.42 -25.00 -0.25
CA PRO A 41 23.34 -25.59 0.71
C PRO A 41 22.75 -26.91 1.26
N ALA A 42 23.59 -27.90 1.47
CA ALA A 42 23.21 -29.19 2.02
C ALA A 42 22.35 -29.03 3.29
N TYR A 43 21.17 -29.63 3.26
CA TYR A 43 20.18 -29.51 4.30
C TYR A 43 20.59 -30.33 5.53
N HIS A 44 20.84 -29.66 6.67
CA HIS A 44 20.96 -30.34 7.96
C HIS A 44 19.57 -30.55 8.59
N HIS A 45 19.28 -31.80 8.94
CA HIS A 45 17.98 -32.29 9.43
C HIS A 45 17.56 -31.78 10.83
N ASP A 46 18.42 -31.00 11.52
CA ASP A 46 18.23 -30.59 12.92
C ASP A 46 17.47 -29.26 13.11
N ARG A 47 16.52 -28.94 12.23
CA ARG A 47 15.69 -27.73 12.39
C ARG A 47 14.44 -27.95 13.26
N CYS A 48 14.62 -28.41 14.47
CA CYS A 48 13.58 -28.20 15.51
C CYS A 48 13.65 -26.76 16.00
N GLU A 49 12.92 -25.84 15.34
CA GLU A 49 12.72 -24.49 15.86
C GLU A 49 11.87 -24.63 17.14
N ARG A 50 12.47 -24.42 18.32
CA ARG A 50 11.74 -24.24 19.58
C ARG A 50 10.95 -22.95 19.49
N SER A 51 9.81 -22.99 18.83
CA SER A 51 8.95 -21.81 18.73
C SER A 51 7.63 -22.07 19.44
N VAL A 52 7.07 -21.00 20.00
CA VAL A 52 5.73 -21.03 20.59
C VAL A 52 4.73 -21.53 19.59
N GLN A 53 3.97 -22.59 19.92
CA GLN A 53 2.94 -23.12 19.03
C GLN A 53 1.93 -22.04 18.67
N MET A 54 1.81 -21.80 17.39
CA MET A 54 0.87 -20.79 16.86
C MET A 54 -0.52 -21.40 16.74
N ARG A 55 -1.53 -20.57 16.88
CA ARG A 55 -2.93 -20.95 16.66
C ARG A 55 -3.15 -21.53 15.24
N LEU A 56 -2.39 -21.07 14.25
CA LEU A 56 -2.42 -21.58 12.87
C LEU A 56 -2.36 -23.12 12.79
N TYR A 57 -1.58 -23.77 13.66
CA TYR A 57 -1.40 -25.22 13.64
C TYR A 57 -2.50 -25.99 14.39
N SER A 58 -3.24 -25.32 15.28
CA SER A 58 -4.33 -25.92 16.06
C SER A 58 -5.72 -25.62 15.49
N MET A 59 -5.81 -24.79 14.45
CA MET A 59 -7.09 -24.37 13.83
C MET A 59 -7.71 -25.51 13.02
N HIS A 60 -9.02 -25.75 13.24
CA HIS A 60 -9.79 -26.63 12.37
C HIS A 60 -10.05 -25.98 10.99
N LYS A 61 -10.32 -26.81 9.97
CA LYS A 61 -10.68 -26.32 8.61
C LYS A 61 -11.75 -25.23 8.63
N ARG A 62 -12.78 -25.40 9.47
CA ARG A 62 -13.87 -24.44 9.60
C ARG A 62 -13.39 -23.11 10.18
N GLU A 63 -12.55 -23.13 11.20
CA GLU A 63 -12.01 -21.92 11.82
C GLU A 63 -11.10 -21.16 10.84
N PHE A 64 -10.30 -21.89 10.08
CA PHE A 64 -9.45 -21.29 9.04
C PHE A 64 -10.28 -20.55 7.98
N VAL A 65 -11.35 -21.19 7.47
CA VAL A 65 -12.26 -20.55 6.52
C VAL A 65 -12.96 -19.35 7.15
N MET A 66 -13.39 -19.47 8.42
CA MET A 66 -14.06 -18.37 9.13
C MET A 66 -13.15 -17.14 9.30
N VAL A 67 -11.84 -17.31 9.46
CA VAL A 67 -10.90 -16.19 9.51
C VAL A 67 -10.91 -15.40 8.21
N PHE A 68 -10.89 -16.08 7.06
CA PHE A 68 -10.98 -15.40 5.76
C PHE A 68 -12.36 -14.77 5.53
N VAL A 69 -13.43 -15.47 5.90
CA VAL A 69 -14.80 -14.91 5.83
C VAL A 69 -14.90 -13.64 6.67
N ALA A 70 -14.40 -13.66 7.91
CA ALA A 70 -14.39 -12.49 8.79
C ALA A 70 -13.55 -11.35 8.19
N PHE A 71 -12.35 -11.66 7.66
CA PHE A 71 -11.51 -10.68 6.99
C PHE A 71 -12.24 -10.00 5.83
N PHE A 72 -12.80 -10.78 4.91
CA PHE A 72 -13.50 -10.23 3.73
C PHE A 72 -14.82 -9.54 4.10
N ALA A 73 -15.52 -10.01 5.13
CA ALA A 73 -16.74 -9.37 5.63
C ALA A 73 -16.43 -7.98 6.23
N CYS A 74 -15.42 -7.89 7.09
CA CYS A 74 -14.99 -6.61 7.68
C CYS A 74 -14.44 -5.66 6.60
N PHE A 75 -13.65 -6.18 5.66
CA PHE A 75 -13.13 -5.40 4.54
C PHE A 75 -14.26 -4.91 3.62
N GLY A 76 -15.21 -5.78 3.27
CA GLY A 76 -16.40 -5.42 2.50
C GLY A 76 -17.25 -4.37 3.21
N LEU A 77 -17.44 -4.49 4.53
CA LEU A 77 -18.15 -3.50 5.32
C LEU A 77 -17.47 -2.12 5.25
N ALA A 78 -16.14 -2.07 5.35
CA ALA A 78 -15.39 -0.82 5.21
C ALA A 78 -15.60 -0.18 3.82
N ILE A 79 -15.61 -0.98 2.75
CA ILE A 79 -15.91 -0.51 1.40
C ILE A 79 -17.35 0.02 1.31
N PHE A 80 -18.32 -0.69 1.85
CA PHE A 80 -19.74 -0.26 1.82
C PHE A 80 -19.96 1.05 2.57
N ILE A 81 -19.33 1.23 3.74
CA ILE A 81 -19.36 2.51 4.47
C ILE A 81 -18.76 3.62 3.60
N GLY A 82 -17.66 3.35 2.91
CA GLY A 82 -17.04 4.31 2.00
C GLY A 82 -17.90 4.63 0.78
N LEU A 83 -18.62 3.68 0.21
CA LEU A 83 -19.53 3.90 -0.91
C LEU A 83 -20.76 4.72 -0.53
N ALA A 84 -21.27 4.52 0.70
CA ALA A 84 -22.36 5.30 1.25
C ALA A 84 -21.92 6.68 1.78
N GLY A 85 -20.61 6.90 1.91
CA GLY A 85 -20.02 8.11 2.44
C GLY A 85 -20.09 9.30 1.47
N PRO A 86 -19.89 10.53 1.97
CA PRO A 86 -19.85 11.73 1.16
C PRO A 86 -18.65 11.72 0.20
N PRO A 87 -18.70 12.48 -0.90
CA PRO A 87 -17.53 12.67 -1.75
C PRO A 87 -16.40 13.33 -0.97
N ILE A 88 -15.15 12.96 -1.29
CA ILE A 88 -13.96 13.48 -0.59
C ILE A 88 -13.82 14.98 -0.81
N THR A 89 -14.04 15.44 -2.05
CA THR A 89 -13.90 16.84 -2.41
C THR A 89 -15.26 17.47 -2.76
N SER A 90 -15.44 18.70 -2.35
CA SER A 90 -16.52 19.59 -2.78
C SER A 90 -15.95 20.57 -3.79
N THR A 91 -16.66 20.82 -4.87
CA THR A 91 -16.26 21.77 -5.91
C THR A 91 -17.38 22.76 -6.11
N SER A 92 -17.08 24.05 -5.98
CA SER A 92 -17.98 25.15 -6.37
C SER A 92 -17.41 25.87 -7.58
N GLU A 93 -18.27 26.29 -8.49
CA GLU A 93 -17.88 27.00 -9.69
C GLU A 93 -18.30 28.46 -9.65
N GLN A 94 -17.46 29.31 -10.20
CA GLN A 94 -17.76 30.72 -10.40
C GLN A 94 -17.31 31.14 -11.79
N LYS A 95 -18.25 31.66 -12.60
CA LYS A 95 -17.96 32.14 -13.94
C LYS A 95 -17.47 33.58 -13.89
N ALA A 96 -16.44 33.88 -14.66
CA ALA A 96 -15.97 35.24 -14.82
C ALA A 96 -16.93 36.01 -15.75
N HIS A 97 -17.43 37.12 -15.27
CA HIS A 97 -18.32 38.03 -16.04
C HIS A 97 -17.54 39.29 -16.43
N LEU A 98 -16.63 39.16 -17.37
CA LEU A 98 -15.90 40.27 -17.98
C LEU A 98 -16.17 40.31 -19.49
N ASN A 99 -16.06 41.46 -20.10
CA ASN A 99 -16.35 41.61 -21.53
C ASN A 99 -15.10 42.01 -22.33
N GLY A 100 -15.02 41.56 -23.57
CA GLY A 100 -13.98 41.97 -24.51
C GLY A 100 -12.56 41.58 -24.07
N SER A 101 -11.61 42.51 -24.20
CA SER A 101 -10.18 42.26 -23.92
C SER A 101 -9.87 41.97 -22.44
N GLU A 102 -10.73 42.37 -21.53
CA GLU A 102 -10.57 42.10 -20.10
C GLU A 102 -10.71 40.60 -19.77
N MET A 103 -11.38 39.84 -20.63
CA MET A 103 -11.47 38.39 -20.47
C MET A 103 -10.10 37.65 -20.64
N ALA A 104 -9.12 38.31 -21.29
CA ALA A 104 -7.77 37.74 -21.46
C ALA A 104 -6.80 38.15 -20.35
N THR A 105 -7.05 39.29 -19.66
CA THR A 105 -6.08 39.85 -18.72
C THR A 105 -6.59 39.92 -17.29
N GLY A 106 -7.88 40.13 -17.08
CA GLY A 106 -8.49 40.39 -15.78
C GLY A 106 -8.38 41.86 -15.35
N PRO A 107 -8.45 42.17 -14.06
CA PRO A 107 -8.42 41.28 -12.87
C PRO A 107 -9.71 40.48 -12.64
N PHE A 108 -9.57 39.21 -12.34
CA PHE A 108 -10.67 38.33 -11.93
C PHE A 108 -10.74 38.32 -10.40
N ILE A 109 -11.71 39.02 -9.85
CA ILE A 109 -11.91 39.10 -8.40
C ILE A 109 -13.00 38.13 -8.00
N MET A 110 -12.68 37.21 -7.13
CA MET A 110 -13.57 36.11 -6.74
C MET A 110 -13.60 35.98 -5.22
N LYS A 111 -14.77 35.63 -4.69
CA LYS A 111 -14.95 35.32 -3.27
C LYS A 111 -15.20 33.82 -3.15
N THR A 112 -14.45 33.14 -2.27
CA THR A 112 -14.65 31.73 -2.00
C THR A 112 -15.99 31.46 -1.31
N PRO A 113 -16.53 30.22 -1.44
CA PRO A 113 -17.62 29.77 -0.57
C PRO A 113 -17.19 29.78 0.89
N LEU A 114 -18.14 29.52 1.80
CA LEU A 114 -17.83 29.38 3.23
C LEU A 114 -16.91 28.17 3.44
N LEU A 115 -15.74 28.42 3.99
CA LEU A 115 -14.72 27.42 4.31
C LEU A 115 -14.61 27.29 5.84
N SER A 116 -14.20 26.10 6.26
CA SER A 116 -13.87 25.81 7.66
C SER A 116 -12.52 25.11 7.72
N THR A 117 -11.92 24.96 8.89
CA THR A 117 -10.69 24.18 9.09
C THR A 117 -10.85 22.73 8.66
N TYR A 118 -12.08 22.17 8.71
CA TYR A 118 -12.41 20.82 8.21
C TYR A 118 -12.38 20.73 6.67
N SER A 119 -12.36 21.86 5.95
CA SER A 119 -12.15 21.88 4.51
C SER A 119 -10.69 21.61 4.11
N GLN A 120 -9.79 21.53 5.07
CA GLN A 120 -8.36 21.19 5.01
C GLN A 120 -7.55 22.07 4.06
N GLN A 121 -7.86 22.05 2.77
CA GLN A 121 -7.09 22.69 1.69
C GLN A 121 -8.04 23.28 0.65
N LEU A 122 -7.56 24.26 -0.09
CA LEU A 122 -8.31 24.89 -1.18
C LEU A 122 -7.46 24.94 -2.45
N TRP A 123 -7.95 24.35 -3.53
CA TRP A 123 -7.40 24.50 -4.87
C TRP A 123 -8.28 25.46 -5.67
N VAL A 124 -7.65 26.42 -6.33
CA VAL A 124 -8.30 27.32 -7.28
C VAL A 124 -7.86 26.91 -8.68
N ILE A 125 -8.80 26.44 -9.46
CA ILE A 125 -8.56 25.88 -10.79
C ILE A 125 -9.29 26.75 -11.81
N ALA A 126 -8.57 27.25 -12.83
CA ALA A 126 -9.15 27.98 -13.95
C ALA A 126 -9.32 27.04 -15.14
N LYS A 127 -10.48 27.13 -15.80
CA LYS A 127 -10.77 26.41 -17.05
C LYS A 127 -11.25 27.41 -18.09
N LEU A 128 -10.56 27.45 -19.23
CA LEU A 128 -10.86 28.33 -20.35
C LEU A 128 -11.60 27.54 -21.43
N SER A 129 -12.60 28.18 -22.02
CA SER A 129 -13.30 27.72 -23.21
C SER A 129 -13.13 28.76 -24.33
N THR A 130 -12.78 28.31 -25.52
CA THR A 130 -12.44 29.16 -26.64
C THR A 130 -13.40 28.97 -27.81
N SER A 131 -13.37 29.88 -28.76
CA SER A 131 -14.13 29.77 -30.01
C SER A 131 -13.40 28.99 -31.11
N ASN A 132 -12.27 28.34 -30.80
CA ASN A 132 -11.50 27.61 -31.77
C ASN A 132 -12.29 26.41 -32.31
N ASN A 133 -12.61 26.43 -33.60
CA ASN A 133 -13.26 25.33 -34.32
C ASN A 133 -12.25 24.45 -35.09
N ASP A 134 -10.99 24.87 -35.17
CA ASP A 134 -9.94 24.18 -35.87
C ASP A 134 -9.36 23.05 -35.02
N ASP A 135 -8.88 21.97 -35.61
CA ASP A 135 -8.25 20.84 -34.92
C ASP A 135 -6.82 21.16 -34.44
N GLU A 136 -6.46 22.43 -34.38
CA GLU A 136 -5.13 22.88 -34.01
C GLU A 136 -4.93 22.78 -32.50
N ARG A 137 -3.88 22.09 -32.09
CA ARG A 137 -3.43 22.05 -30.68
C ARG A 137 -2.61 23.31 -30.42
N TYR A 138 -2.92 23.98 -29.35
CA TYR A 138 -2.26 25.19 -28.93
C TYR A 138 -1.59 25.01 -27.57
N ASP A 139 -0.29 25.35 -27.50
CA ASP A 139 0.48 25.38 -26.26
C ASP A 139 1.22 26.71 -26.17
N LYS A 140 0.90 27.52 -25.18
CA LYS A 140 1.53 28.83 -24.94
C LYS A 140 1.85 29.03 -23.47
N GLY A 141 3.10 29.44 -23.21
CA GLY A 141 3.52 29.95 -21.92
C GLY A 141 2.97 31.39 -21.70
N PHE A 142 2.43 31.64 -20.53
CA PHE A 142 1.97 32.95 -20.09
C PHE A 142 2.22 33.11 -18.58
N GLN A 143 2.12 34.33 -18.06
CA GLN A 143 2.31 34.58 -16.64
C GLN A 143 0.97 34.76 -15.93
N VAL A 144 0.87 34.16 -14.75
CA VAL A 144 -0.29 34.28 -13.86
C VAL A 144 0.16 34.99 -12.59
N SER A 145 -0.52 36.10 -12.27
CA SER A 145 -0.34 36.83 -11.02
C SER A 145 -1.53 36.57 -10.11
N VAL A 146 -1.28 36.21 -8.86
CA VAL A 146 -2.32 35.88 -7.88
C VAL A 146 -2.13 36.72 -6.62
N SER A 147 -3.22 37.30 -6.11
CA SER A 147 -3.29 37.88 -4.78
C SER A 147 -4.41 37.20 -3.99
N ILE A 148 -4.12 36.87 -2.74
CA ILE A 148 -5.05 36.15 -1.86
C ILE A 148 -5.17 36.92 -0.56
N ASP A 149 -6.38 37.39 -0.28
CA ASP A 149 -6.72 38.15 0.94
C ASP A 149 -7.75 37.36 1.76
N GLY A 150 -7.45 37.13 3.03
CA GLY A 150 -8.36 36.51 3.98
C GLY A 150 -9.30 37.51 4.62
N ILE A 151 -10.55 37.15 4.85
CA ILE A 151 -11.54 37.98 5.55
C ILE A 151 -11.59 37.55 7.01
N THR A 152 -11.14 38.42 7.90
CA THR A 152 -11.20 38.22 9.35
C THR A 152 -12.65 38.34 9.87
N ALA A 153 -12.94 37.86 11.08
CA ALA A 153 -14.23 38.02 11.75
C ALA A 153 -14.70 39.49 11.84
N ASP A 154 -13.76 40.40 11.98
CA ASP A 154 -14.00 41.85 11.99
C ASP A 154 -14.20 42.48 10.59
N ARG A 155 -14.34 41.63 9.54
CA ARG A 155 -14.45 42.02 8.13
C ARG A 155 -13.25 42.83 7.58
N LYS A 156 -12.08 42.71 8.21
CA LYS A 156 -10.86 43.29 7.69
C LYS A 156 -10.21 42.31 6.70
N LEU A 157 -9.60 42.86 5.65
CA LEU A 157 -8.81 42.11 4.68
C LEU A 157 -7.38 42.02 5.20
N VAL A 158 -6.86 40.78 5.23
CA VAL A 158 -5.47 40.47 5.58
C VAL A 158 -4.86 39.71 4.42
N SER A 159 -3.77 40.24 3.86
CA SER A 159 -3.06 39.56 2.79
C SER A 159 -2.41 38.29 3.33
N VAL A 160 -2.69 37.16 2.66
CA VAL A 160 -2.11 35.84 2.97
C VAL A 160 -0.74 35.69 2.33
N LEU A 161 -0.54 36.32 1.18
CA LEU A 161 0.71 36.31 0.45
C LEU A 161 1.61 37.46 0.89
N ALA A 162 2.89 37.18 1.12
CA ALA A 162 3.86 38.23 1.45
C ALA A 162 3.96 39.25 0.29
N PRO A 163 3.85 40.53 0.55
CA PRO A 163 3.81 41.54 -0.53
C PRO A 163 5.12 41.68 -1.30
N GLU A 164 6.24 41.19 -0.76
CA GLU A 164 7.58 41.31 -1.34
C GLU A 164 7.91 40.18 -2.34
N ALA A 165 7.23 39.06 -2.30
CA ALA A 165 7.45 37.97 -3.26
C ALA A 165 6.60 38.24 -4.51
N GLY A 166 7.24 38.54 -5.63
CA GLY A 166 6.55 38.62 -6.93
C GLY A 166 5.90 37.28 -7.27
N HIS A 167 4.59 37.17 -6.99
CA HIS A 167 3.83 35.92 -7.17
C HIS A 167 3.42 35.71 -8.64
N ASN A 168 4.30 36.08 -9.57
CA ASN A 168 4.10 35.84 -11.00
C ASN A 168 4.70 34.47 -11.37
N ARG A 169 3.82 33.54 -11.73
CA ARG A 169 4.22 32.20 -12.15
C ARG A 169 3.98 31.98 -13.62
N THR A 170 4.97 31.41 -14.30
CA THR A 170 4.80 30.98 -15.69
C THR A 170 3.97 29.72 -15.74
N ARG A 171 2.91 29.73 -16.54
CA ARG A 171 2.02 28.59 -16.76
C ARG A 171 1.88 28.34 -18.26
N HIS A 172 1.57 27.10 -18.61
CA HIS A 172 1.32 26.68 -19.98
C HIS A 172 -0.16 26.44 -20.19
N LEU A 173 -0.75 27.16 -21.15
CA LEU A 173 -2.12 26.94 -21.58
C LEU A 173 -2.11 25.98 -22.75
N LYS A 174 -2.60 24.77 -22.53
CA LYS A 174 -2.78 23.76 -23.55
C LYS A 174 -4.25 23.64 -23.89
N CYS A 175 -4.58 23.89 -25.14
CA CYS A 175 -5.95 23.83 -25.62
C CYS A 175 -6.06 22.84 -26.77
N GLU A 176 -7.07 21.98 -26.71
CA GLU A 176 -7.49 21.11 -27.80
C GLU A 176 -8.90 21.55 -28.23
N ARG A 177 -9.02 22.04 -29.46
CA ARG A 177 -10.29 22.61 -29.96
C ARG A 177 -10.83 23.72 -29.04
N GLN A 178 -12.07 23.58 -28.57
CA GLN A 178 -12.77 24.58 -27.76
C GLN A 178 -12.46 24.51 -26.28
N SER A 179 -11.83 23.44 -25.78
CA SER A 179 -11.57 23.25 -24.37
C SER A 179 -10.09 23.28 -24.06
N CYS A 180 -9.69 24.06 -23.07
CA CYS A 180 -8.32 24.08 -22.57
C CYS A 180 -8.20 23.18 -21.33
N GLU A 181 -6.97 22.70 -21.06
CA GLU A 181 -6.67 21.95 -19.85
C GLU A 181 -6.93 22.79 -18.58
N GLU A 182 -7.23 22.10 -17.50
CA GLU A 182 -7.44 22.73 -16.19
C GLU A 182 -6.13 23.29 -15.65
N LEU A 183 -6.12 24.56 -15.33
CA LEU A 183 -4.98 25.29 -14.80
C LEU A 183 -5.12 25.50 -13.31
N VAL A 184 -4.24 24.89 -12.50
CA VAL A 184 -4.17 25.20 -11.06
C VAL A 184 -3.51 26.57 -10.88
N VAL A 185 -4.28 27.53 -10.39
CA VAL A 185 -3.87 28.92 -10.18
C VAL A 185 -3.27 29.12 -8.80
N ALA A 186 -3.90 28.54 -7.78
CA ALA A 186 -3.44 28.62 -6.40
C ALA A 186 -3.83 27.36 -5.61
N HIS A 187 -3.03 27.04 -4.59
CA HIS A 187 -3.27 25.96 -3.66
C HIS A 187 -2.95 26.41 -2.24
N LEU A 188 -3.96 26.56 -1.42
CA LEU A 188 -3.83 26.87 0.00
C LEU A 188 -3.76 25.56 0.79
N GLY A 189 -2.62 25.28 1.41
CA GLY A 189 -2.39 24.06 2.19
C GLY A 189 -3.02 24.10 3.59
N PHE A 190 -3.37 25.28 4.08
CA PHE A 190 -4.06 25.49 5.35
C PHE A 190 -5.06 26.65 5.23
N LEU A 191 -6.16 26.58 5.98
CA LEU A 191 -7.26 27.55 5.91
C LEU A 191 -7.46 28.25 7.26
N ASP A 192 -6.94 29.48 7.37
CA ASP A 192 -7.09 30.32 8.58
C ASP A 192 -8.41 31.11 8.61
N TYR A 193 -8.98 31.41 7.43
CA TYR A 193 -10.12 32.26 7.29
C TYR A 193 -11.32 31.52 6.71
N SER A 194 -12.53 31.99 7.07
CA SER A 194 -13.78 31.43 6.56
C SER A 194 -14.08 31.86 5.11
N TYR A 195 -13.53 32.96 4.67
CA TYR A 195 -13.66 33.47 3.31
C TYR A 195 -12.34 34.04 2.82
N TYR A 196 -12.07 33.84 1.54
CA TYR A 196 -10.93 34.45 0.86
C TYR A 196 -11.44 35.26 -0.33
N ILE A 197 -10.77 36.38 -0.61
CA ILE A 197 -10.89 37.12 -1.86
C ILE A 197 -9.63 36.79 -2.67
N ILE A 198 -9.83 36.22 -3.84
CA ILE A 198 -8.75 35.80 -4.72
C ILE A 198 -8.82 36.63 -5.98
N THR A 199 -7.74 37.37 -6.24
CA THR A 199 -7.59 38.18 -7.45
C THR A 199 -6.57 37.55 -8.36
N VAL A 200 -6.99 37.18 -9.57
CA VAL A 200 -6.14 36.53 -10.59
C VAL A 200 -5.98 37.47 -11.77
N ARG A 201 -4.75 37.60 -12.28
CA ARG A 201 -4.44 38.35 -13.52
C ARG A 201 -3.61 37.47 -14.43
N PHE A 202 -3.93 37.49 -15.72
CA PHE A 202 -3.18 36.82 -16.75
C PHE A 202 -2.38 37.84 -17.55
N HIS A 203 -1.12 37.53 -17.84
CA HIS A 203 -0.24 38.38 -18.64
C HIS A 203 0.26 37.58 -19.84
N GLY A 204 0.08 38.15 -21.03
CA GLY A 204 0.54 37.54 -22.30
C GLY A 204 -0.49 36.66 -22.99
N LEU A 205 -1.77 36.67 -22.57
CA LEU A 205 -2.86 35.99 -23.26
C LEU A 205 -3.60 36.87 -24.28
N GLU A 206 -3.24 38.17 -24.41
CA GLU A 206 -3.90 39.09 -25.33
C GLU A 206 -3.81 38.63 -26.79
N SER A 207 -2.63 38.18 -27.24
CA SER A 207 -2.42 37.66 -28.58
C SER A 207 -3.19 36.35 -28.85
N PHE A 208 -3.41 35.55 -27.82
CA PHE A 208 -4.24 34.36 -27.90
C PHE A 208 -5.71 34.72 -28.08
N HIS A 209 -6.20 35.69 -27.28
CA HIS A 209 -7.58 36.17 -27.38
C HIS A 209 -7.90 36.81 -28.74
N GLN A 210 -6.93 37.47 -29.37
CA GLN A 210 -7.08 38.02 -30.75
C GLN A 210 -7.25 36.92 -31.78
N ARG A 211 -6.55 35.78 -31.64
CA ARG A 211 -6.64 34.64 -32.56
C ARG A 211 -7.83 33.73 -32.27
N TYR A 212 -8.01 33.38 -30.99
CA TYR A 212 -9.06 32.48 -30.51
C TYR A 212 -9.81 33.17 -29.38
N THR A 213 -10.98 33.74 -29.64
CA THR A 213 -11.73 34.43 -28.61
C THR A 213 -12.07 33.51 -27.43
N ILE A 214 -11.72 33.93 -26.24
CA ILE A 214 -12.10 33.25 -25.01
C ILE A 214 -13.60 33.48 -24.81
N ARG A 215 -14.41 32.42 -24.88
CA ARG A 215 -15.86 32.46 -24.69
C ARG A 215 -16.25 32.51 -23.25
N GLU A 216 -15.62 31.64 -22.45
CA GLU A 216 -15.96 31.45 -21.05
C GLU A 216 -14.70 31.14 -20.26
N LEU A 217 -14.59 31.76 -19.10
CA LEU A 217 -13.59 31.45 -18.08
C LEU A 217 -14.31 31.08 -16.81
N THR A 218 -14.14 29.85 -16.37
CA THR A 218 -14.76 29.32 -15.15
C THR A 218 -13.68 29.01 -14.13
N PHE A 219 -13.85 29.50 -12.93
CA PHE A 219 -13.01 29.17 -11.79
C PHE A 219 -13.70 28.14 -10.91
N TYR A 220 -12.97 27.06 -10.58
CA TYR A 220 -13.43 26.02 -9.68
C TYR A 220 -12.68 26.13 -8.36
N PHE A 221 -13.44 26.24 -7.27
CA PHE A 221 -12.95 26.18 -5.90
C PHE A 221 -13.15 24.75 -5.40
N LYS A 222 -12.07 23.99 -5.34
CA LYS A 222 -12.07 22.60 -4.92
C LYS A 222 -11.47 22.50 -3.52
N ASN A 223 -12.22 22.00 -2.56
CA ASN A 223 -11.79 21.80 -1.19
C ASN A 223 -12.20 20.42 -0.67
N TYR A 224 -11.63 19.98 0.44
CA TYR A 224 -12.11 18.78 1.11
C TYR A 224 -13.51 19.01 1.68
N ASN A 225 -14.36 17.98 1.56
CA ASN A 225 -15.70 18.02 2.11
C ASN A 225 -15.63 17.88 3.65
N PRO A 226 -16.14 18.83 4.43
CA PRO A 226 -16.14 18.75 5.89
C PRO A 226 -16.78 17.48 6.45
N ALA A 227 -17.84 16.98 5.79
CA ALA A 227 -18.48 15.72 6.19
C ALA A 227 -17.55 14.52 6.01
N PHE A 228 -16.76 14.48 4.94
CA PHE A 228 -15.75 13.43 4.74
C PHE A 228 -14.67 13.52 5.82
N THR A 229 -14.16 14.72 6.11
CA THR A 229 -13.13 14.92 7.15
C THR A 229 -13.61 14.44 8.52
N GLN A 230 -14.86 14.67 8.88
CA GLN A 230 -15.44 14.15 10.13
C GLN A 230 -15.47 12.62 10.14
N ILE A 231 -15.91 11.97 9.04
CA ILE A 231 -15.90 10.52 8.93
C ILE A 231 -14.47 9.98 8.99
N GLU A 232 -13.51 10.62 8.36
CA GLU A 232 -12.10 10.25 8.42
C GLU A 232 -11.58 10.26 9.86
N ILE A 233 -11.86 11.31 10.64
CA ILE A 233 -11.46 11.42 12.05
C ILE A 233 -12.04 10.26 12.86
N TRP A 234 -13.36 9.99 12.73
CA TRP A 234 -14.02 8.90 13.45
C TRP A 234 -13.48 7.52 13.02
N PHE A 235 -13.23 7.32 11.75
CA PHE A 235 -12.71 6.07 11.21
C PHE A 235 -11.30 5.79 11.75
N ARG A 236 -10.42 6.80 11.76
CA ARG A 236 -9.08 6.71 12.34
C ARG A 236 -9.16 6.42 13.85
N LEU A 237 -10.05 7.08 14.59
CA LEU A 237 -10.23 6.86 16.03
C LEU A 237 -10.69 5.43 16.35
N ILE A 238 -11.66 4.90 15.60
CA ILE A 238 -12.14 3.52 15.79
C ILE A 238 -10.99 2.53 15.55
N PHE A 239 -10.22 2.69 14.47
CA PHE A 239 -9.07 1.83 14.22
C PHE A 239 -7.95 2.02 15.24
N LEU A 240 -7.75 3.20 15.76
CA LEU A 240 -6.79 3.46 16.85
C LEU A 240 -7.15 2.63 18.10
N LEU A 241 -8.41 2.71 18.54
CA LEU A 241 -8.89 1.99 19.73
C LEU A 241 -8.89 0.47 19.51
N THR A 242 -9.33 0.00 18.36
CA THR A 242 -9.32 -1.44 18.05
C THR A 242 -7.90 -1.98 17.93
N THR A 243 -6.99 -1.24 17.31
CA THR A 243 -5.57 -1.61 17.23
C THR A 243 -4.93 -1.69 18.61
N PHE A 244 -5.23 -0.71 19.48
CA PHE A 244 -4.75 -0.74 20.86
C PHE A 244 -5.25 -1.98 21.60
N GLY A 245 -6.54 -2.32 21.47
CA GLY A 245 -7.12 -3.53 22.04
C GLY A 245 -6.45 -4.81 21.52
N VAL A 246 -6.24 -4.91 20.21
CA VAL A 246 -5.55 -6.06 19.59
C VAL A 246 -4.10 -6.15 20.06
N MET A 247 -3.40 -5.02 20.15
CA MET A 247 -2.02 -4.97 20.65
C MET A 247 -1.93 -5.45 22.09
N CYS A 248 -2.81 -4.98 22.99
CA CYS A 248 -2.87 -5.42 24.38
C CYS A 248 -3.19 -6.92 24.48
N TRP A 249 -4.15 -7.40 23.71
CA TRP A 249 -4.52 -8.82 23.68
C TRP A 249 -3.37 -9.69 23.17
N PHE A 250 -2.71 -9.30 22.09
CA PHE A 250 -1.59 -10.03 21.51
C PHE A 250 -0.37 -10.06 22.45
N GLY A 251 -0.02 -8.91 23.05
CA GLY A 251 1.05 -8.81 24.05
C GLY A 251 0.75 -9.63 25.31
N HIS A 252 -0.51 -9.60 25.78
CA HIS A 252 -0.92 -10.42 26.92
C HIS A 252 -0.81 -11.93 26.63
N SER A 253 -1.18 -12.35 25.42
CA SER A 253 -1.10 -13.77 25.01
C SER A 253 0.35 -14.27 24.93
N LEU A 254 1.29 -13.41 24.52
CA LEU A 254 2.71 -13.73 24.41
C LEU A 254 3.51 -13.57 25.70
N ARG A 255 2.97 -12.85 26.72
CA ARG A 255 3.68 -12.54 27.97
C ARG A 255 4.19 -13.79 28.72
N LYS A 256 3.53 -14.93 28.53
CA LYS A 256 3.88 -16.21 29.19
C LYS A 256 5.14 -16.86 28.63
N TYR A 257 5.62 -16.40 27.48
CA TYR A 257 6.72 -17.01 26.73
C TYR A 257 7.93 -16.07 26.67
N PRO A 258 9.16 -16.57 26.85
CA PRO A 258 10.36 -15.77 26.70
C PRO A 258 10.58 -15.35 25.22
N LEU A 259 11.16 -14.18 25.01
CA LEU A 259 11.36 -13.59 23.67
C LEU A 259 12.16 -14.45 22.69
N HIS A 260 13.06 -15.33 23.20
CA HIS A 260 13.84 -16.21 22.34
C HIS A 260 13.00 -17.30 21.67
N ASP A 261 11.92 -17.74 22.33
CA ASP A 261 11.00 -18.76 21.81
C ASP A 261 9.95 -18.20 20.84
N TRP A 262 9.87 -16.87 20.68
CA TRP A 262 8.94 -16.27 19.75
C TRP A 262 9.38 -16.51 18.31
N SER A 263 8.44 -16.90 17.45
CA SER A 263 8.69 -17.00 16.01
C SER A 263 9.02 -15.63 15.39
N ILE A 264 9.57 -15.64 14.18
CA ILE A 264 9.91 -14.39 13.49
C ILE A 264 8.66 -13.55 13.22
N GLU A 265 7.54 -14.19 12.88
CA GLU A 265 6.27 -13.50 12.65
C GLU A 265 5.76 -12.85 13.93
N GLN A 266 5.78 -13.56 15.05
CA GLN A 266 5.36 -13.02 16.35
C GLN A 266 6.20 -11.81 16.77
N LYS A 267 7.52 -11.86 16.56
CA LYS A 267 8.43 -10.72 16.81
C LYS A 267 8.07 -9.52 15.93
N TRP A 268 7.82 -9.75 14.64
CA TRP A 268 7.47 -8.67 13.73
C TRP A 268 6.07 -8.10 13.97
N ILE A 269 5.08 -8.94 14.27
CA ILE A 269 3.73 -8.47 14.59
C ILE A 269 3.74 -7.61 15.86
N SER A 270 4.55 -7.97 16.86
CA SER A 270 4.70 -7.15 18.08
C SER A 270 5.35 -5.78 17.84
N ILE A 271 6.10 -5.61 16.73
CA ILE A 271 6.64 -4.32 16.27
C ILE A 271 5.61 -3.60 15.39
N LEU A 272 4.92 -4.32 14.51
CA LEU A 272 3.98 -3.73 13.56
C LEU A 272 2.70 -3.21 14.21
N LEU A 273 2.22 -3.82 15.30
CA LEU A 273 1.02 -3.36 16.01
C LEU A 273 1.18 -1.94 16.61
N PRO A 274 2.26 -1.62 17.34
CA PRO A 274 2.54 -0.24 17.75
C PRO A 274 2.70 0.72 16.57
N LEU A 275 3.37 0.29 15.50
CA LEU A 275 3.50 1.10 14.30
C LEU A 275 2.15 1.33 13.59
N LEU A 276 1.21 0.37 13.68
CA LEU A 276 -0.15 0.54 13.18
C LEU A 276 -0.94 1.57 14.03
N ILE A 277 -0.73 1.64 15.34
CA ILE A 277 -1.28 2.71 16.17
C ILE A 277 -0.78 4.08 15.67
N LEU A 278 0.51 4.18 15.39
CA LEU A 278 1.10 5.40 14.84
C LEU A 278 0.60 5.70 13.42
N TYR A 279 0.39 4.69 12.57
CA TYR A 279 -0.22 4.83 11.24
C TYR A 279 -1.64 5.39 11.31
N ASN A 280 -2.43 4.95 12.30
CA ASN A 280 -3.77 5.49 12.57
C ASN A 280 -3.74 6.94 13.09
N ASN A 281 -2.56 7.45 13.42
CA ASN A 281 -2.22 8.81 13.81
C ASN A 281 -3.17 9.44 14.85
N PRO A 282 -2.89 9.26 16.14
CA PRO A 282 -3.68 9.85 17.21
C PRO A 282 -3.64 11.40 17.20
N LEU A 283 -2.62 11.98 16.55
CA LEU A 283 -2.42 13.43 16.47
C LEU A 283 -3.05 14.05 15.21
N PHE A 284 -3.73 13.27 14.37
CA PHE A 284 -4.35 13.72 13.14
C PHE A 284 -5.25 14.97 13.31
N PRO A 285 -6.07 15.11 14.37
CA PRO A 285 -6.87 16.32 14.59
C PRO A 285 -6.06 17.61 14.72
N MET A 286 -4.78 17.53 15.10
CA MET A 286 -3.91 18.72 15.19
C MET A 286 -3.65 19.36 13.82
N THR A 287 -3.81 18.62 12.73
CA THR A 287 -3.69 19.13 11.36
C THR A 287 -4.70 20.25 11.07
N PHE A 288 -5.82 20.28 11.79
CA PHE A 288 -6.87 21.29 11.62
C PHE A 288 -6.78 22.44 12.65
N LEU A 289 -6.02 22.22 13.72
CA LEU A 289 -5.94 23.19 14.84
C LEU A 289 -4.73 24.10 14.74
N VAL A 290 -3.66 23.64 14.08
CA VAL A 290 -2.38 24.35 14.07
C VAL A 290 -1.96 24.64 12.63
N ASN A 291 -1.80 25.94 12.33
CA ASN A 291 -1.21 26.38 11.05
C ASN A 291 0.30 26.14 11.07
N SER A 292 0.70 24.91 10.77
CA SER A 292 2.09 24.49 10.72
C SER A 292 2.24 23.31 9.78
N TRP A 293 3.39 23.19 9.15
CA TRP A 293 3.75 22.03 8.34
C TRP A 293 4.00 20.75 9.18
N VAL A 294 4.24 20.90 10.49
CA VAL A 294 4.63 19.82 11.40
C VAL A 294 3.59 18.69 11.51
N PRO A 295 2.28 18.96 11.75
CA PRO A 295 1.30 17.86 11.85
C PRO A 295 1.14 17.08 10.55
N GLY A 296 1.14 17.77 9.40
CA GLY A 296 1.07 17.12 8.09
C GLY A 296 2.31 16.29 7.75
N MET A 297 3.50 16.79 8.11
CA MET A 297 4.75 16.03 7.97
C MET A 297 4.77 14.81 8.90
N LEU A 298 4.32 14.96 10.14
CA LEU A 298 4.24 13.85 11.09
C LEU A 298 3.32 12.74 10.57
N ASP A 299 2.15 13.07 10.02
CA ASP A 299 1.24 12.10 9.39
C ASP A 299 1.94 11.35 8.25
N ALA A 300 2.65 12.06 7.38
CA ALA A 300 3.42 11.47 6.28
C ALA A 300 4.54 10.54 6.79
N ILE A 301 5.28 10.94 7.83
CA ILE A 301 6.33 10.12 8.45
C ILE A 301 5.76 8.83 9.03
N LEU A 302 4.68 8.94 9.81
CA LEU A 302 4.08 7.79 10.47
C LEU A 302 3.50 6.79 9.46
N GLN A 303 2.80 7.27 8.43
CA GLN A 303 2.26 6.44 7.37
C GLN A 303 3.37 5.75 6.56
N THR A 304 4.37 6.51 6.12
CA THR A 304 5.49 5.97 5.33
C THR A 304 6.29 4.95 6.13
N THR A 305 6.54 5.22 7.42
CA THR A 305 7.27 4.30 8.30
C THR A 305 6.54 2.97 8.47
N PHE A 306 5.22 2.99 8.67
CA PHE A 306 4.44 1.77 8.78
C PHE A 306 4.42 0.97 7.48
N LEU A 307 4.22 1.62 6.33
CA LEU A 307 4.24 0.95 5.02
C LEU A 307 5.61 0.31 4.74
N CYS A 308 6.69 1.03 5.01
CA CYS A 308 8.04 0.47 4.88
C CYS A 308 8.32 -0.67 5.86
N ALA A 309 7.75 -0.60 7.07
CA ALA A 309 7.86 -1.70 8.04
C ALA A 309 7.15 -2.97 7.57
N ILE A 310 5.99 -2.86 6.88
CA ILE A 310 5.33 -4.01 6.23
C ILE A 310 6.19 -4.58 5.10
N LEU A 311 6.79 -3.74 4.27
CA LEU A 311 7.70 -4.20 3.21
C LEU A 311 8.91 -4.93 3.81
N MET A 312 9.50 -4.40 4.87
CA MET A 312 10.58 -5.03 5.61
C MET A 312 10.14 -6.36 6.25
N PHE A 313 8.93 -6.41 6.81
CA PHE A 313 8.33 -7.62 7.37
C PHE A 313 8.27 -8.76 6.35
N TRP A 314 7.76 -8.52 5.15
CA TRP A 314 7.69 -9.56 4.10
C TRP A 314 9.06 -10.10 3.75
N LEU A 315 10.06 -9.24 3.51
CA LEU A 315 11.42 -9.68 3.23
C LEU A 315 12.04 -10.47 4.39
N CYS A 316 11.79 -10.05 5.63
CA CYS A 316 12.36 -10.70 6.81
C CYS A 316 11.72 -12.05 7.09
N VAL A 317 10.40 -12.18 6.91
CA VAL A 317 9.71 -13.44 7.18
C VAL A 317 10.06 -14.49 6.14
N TYR A 318 9.96 -14.19 4.82
CA TYR A 318 10.32 -15.17 3.79
C TYR A 318 11.78 -15.62 3.86
N HIS A 319 12.69 -14.71 4.22
CA HIS A 319 14.09 -15.08 4.43
C HIS A 319 14.29 -15.83 5.75
N GLY A 320 13.64 -15.39 6.82
CA GLY A 320 13.80 -15.95 8.17
C GLY A 320 13.15 -17.30 8.38
N LEU A 321 12.17 -17.69 7.53
CA LEU A 321 11.66 -19.06 7.50
C LEU A 321 12.71 -20.09 7.04
N ARG A 322 13.68 -19.63 6.23
CA ARG A 322 14.76 -20.45 5.67
C ARG A 322 15.99 -20.51 6.57
N GLN A 323 16.31 -19.44 7.31
CA GLN A 323 17.54 -19.32 8.07
C GLN A 323 17.26 -19.14 9.57
N ASN A 324 17.90 -19.95 10.40
CA ASN A 324 17.82 -19.83 11.86
C ASN A 324 18.77 -18.75 12.40
N GLU A 325 19.96 -18.56 11.77
CA GLU A 325 20.90 -17.54 12.17
C GLU A 325 20.51 -16.16 11.60
N ARG A 326 20.14 -15.23 12.48
CA ARG A 326 19.65 -13.88 12.12
C ARG A 326 20.63 -12.82 12.61
N ARG A 327 21.87 -12.85 12.07
CA ARG A 327 22.86 -11.82 12.37
C ARG A 327 22.43 -10.48 11.77
N LEU A 328 22.59 -9.37 12.51
CA LEU A 328 22.17 -8.03 12.10
C LEU A 328 22.72 -7.63 10.73
N ILE A 329 24.03 -7.84 10.51
CA ILE A 329 24.71 -7.40 9.28
C ILE A 329 24.29 -8.23 8.06
N THR A 330 24.28 -9.54 8.15
CA THR A 330 24.03 -10.42 6.98
C THR A 330 22.55 -10.62 6.68
N PHE A 331 21.69 -10.54 7.72
CA PHE A 331 20.27 -10.80 7.57
C PHE A 331 19.43 -9.53 7.39
N TYR A 332 19.62 -8.50 8.25
CA TYR A 332 18.78 -7.30 8.23
C TYR A 332 19.32 -6.19 7.34
N LEU A 333 20.64 -5.96 7.29
CA LEU A 333 21.23 -4.82 6.60
C LEU A 333 20.89 -4.77 5.09
N PRO A 334 20.95 -5.84 4.29
CA PRO A 334 20.61 -5.76 2.85
C PRO A 334 19.16 -5.36 2.60
N LYS A 335 18.25 -5.85 3.46
CA LYS A 335 16.82 -5.53 3.37
C LYS A 335 16.55 -4.10 3.81
N LEU A 336 17.22 -3.67 4.90
CA LEU A 336 17.14 -2.31 5.42
C LEU A 336 17.66 -1.28 4.41
N LEU A 337 18.71 -1.61 3.65
CA LEU A 337 19.21 -0.73 2.58
C LEU A 337 18.13 -0.50 1.51
N VAL A 338 17.52 -1.56 0.99
CA VAL A 338 16.50 -1.44 -0.07
C VAL A 338 15.27 -0.69 0.44
N VAL A 339 14.72 -1.10 1.58
CA VAL A 339 13.52 -0.46 2.14
C VAL A 339 13.83 0.93 2.68
N GLY A 340 15.02 1.14 3.25
CA GLY A 340 15.49 2.43 3.76
C GLY A 340 15.66 3.47 2.65
N MET A 341 16.12 3.08 1.47
CA MET A 341 16.17 3.97 0.30
C MET A 341 14.77 4.42 -0.12
N LEU A 342 13.79 3.51 -0.16
CA LEU A 342 12.39 3.85 -0.46
C LEU A 342 11.81 4.78 0.60
N TRP A 343 12.06 4.46 1.88
CA TRP A 343 11.61 5.27 3.01
C TRP A 343 12.20 6.69 2.97
N GLY A 344 13.52 6.80 2.79
CA GLY A 344 14.20 8.09 2.73
C GLY A 344 13.71 8.95 1.56
N ALA A 345 13.57 8.37 0.36
CA ALA A 345 13.05 9.09 -0.80
C ALA A 345 11.59 9.53 -0.63
N ALA A 346 10.73 8.68 -0.06
CA ALA A 346 9.33 9.03 0.20
C ALA A 346 9.21 10.16 1.23
N LEU A 347 10.03 10.13 2.31
CA LEU A 347 10.04 11.18 3.32
C LEU A 347 10.56 12.51 2.77
N THR A 348 11.66 12.50 2.04
CA THR A 348 12.22 13.73 1.45
C THR A 348 11.20 14.38 0.51
N LEU A 349 10.54 13.59 -0.33
CA LEU A 349 9.51 14.09 -1.24
C LEU A 349 8.31 14.65 -0.46
N ALA A 350 7.78 13.90 0.52
CA ALA A 350 6.62 14.32 1.30
C ALA A 350 6.89 15.58 2.13
N THR A 351 8.05 15.66 2.78
CA THR A 351 8.45 16.82 3.58
C THR A 351 8.60 18.05 2.70
N TRP A 352 9.30 17.90 1.59
CA TRP A 352 9.51 19.00 0.66
C TRP A 352 8.21 19.55 0.09
N LEU A 353 7.28 18.66 -0.33
CA LEU A 353 5.95 19.06 -0.80
C LEU A 353 5.19 19.85 0.27
N ARG A 354 5.17 19.36 1.51
CA ARG A 354 4.44 20.02 2.59
C ARG A 354 5.01 21.37 2.96
N CYS A 355 6.34 21.52 3.00
CA CYS A 355 6.96 22.82 3.28
C CYS A 355 6.65 23.83 2.16
N THR A 356 6.83 23.44 0.90
CA THR A 356 6.61 24.35 -0.23
C THR A 356 5.14 24.73 -0.41
N GLU A 357 4.20 23.82 -0.18
CA GLU A 357 2.75 24.10 -0.25
C GLU A 357 2.28 25.15 0.77
N LEU A 358 2.91 25.21 1.95
CA LEU A 358 2.56 26.17 3.00
C LEU A 358 3.25 27.53 2.83
N GLU A 359 4.48 27.52 2.30
CA GLU A 359 5.25 28.75 2.10
C GLU A 359 4.73 29.57 0.91
N ASP A 360 4.37 28.91 -0.18
CA ASP A 360 3.92 29.57 -1.40
C ASP A 360 2.67 28.91 -2.01
N PRO A 361 1.48 29.45 -1.76
CA PRO A 361 0.22 28.94 -2.34
C PRO A 361 0.16 28.99 -3.86
N THR A 362 1.03 29.72 -4.54
CA THR A 362 1.10 29.77 -6.02
C THR A 362 2.00 28.69 -6.62
N TYR A 363 2.78 28.02 -5.76
CA TYR A 363 3.69 26.96 -6.19
C TYR A 363 2.93 25.68 -6.56
N ASN A 364 3.15 25.23 -7.79
CA ASN A 364 2.64 23.92 -8.23
C ASN A 364 3.80 22.96 -8.40
N TYR A 365 3.88 21.99 -7.52
CA TYR A 365 4.99 21.02 -7.49
C TYR A 365 5.15 20.24 -8.81
N VAL A 366 4.09 20.03 -9.58
CA VAL A 366 4.15 19.32 -10.87
C VAL A 366 4.77 20.19 -11.97
N LEU A 367 4.45 21.50 -11.98
CA LEU A 367 4.83 22.41 -13.04
C LEU A 367 6.13 23.16 -12.72
N ASP A 368 6.36 23.51 -11.46
CA ASP A 368 7.46 24.38 -11.03
C ASP A 368 8.74 23.58 -10.67
N THR A 369 8.65 22.23 -10.64
CA THR A 369 9.80 21.39 -10.29
C THR A 369 10.33 20.65 -11.52
N SER A 370 11.58 20.87 -11.84
CA SER A 370 12.23 20.27 -13.03
C SER A 370 12.65 18.80 -12.87
N ASN A 371 12.72 18.28 -11.64
CA ASN A 371 13.39 16.98 -11.36
C ASN A 371 12.47 15.81 -11.00
N TYR A 372 11.17 15.84 -11.30
CA TYR A 372 10.27 14.72 -11.04
C TYR A 372 10.65 13.44 -11.78
N TYR A 373 11.20 13.56 -12.98
CA TYR A 373 11.66 12.41 -13.75
C TYR A 373 12.69 11.57 -12.98
N GLY A 374 13.64 12.22 -12.30
CA GLY A 374 14.64 11.54 -11.48
C GLY A 374 14.01 10.73 -10.33
N PHE A 375 13.06 11.32 -9.60
CA PHE A 375 12.33 10.63 -8.54
C PHE A 375 11.51 9.45 -9.07
N LYS A 376 10.83 9.61 -10.20
CA LYS A 376 10.08 8.55 -10.87
C LYS A 376 10.97 7.37 -11.21
N VAL A 377 12.07 7.61 -11.92
CA VAL A 377 13.03 6.55 -12.30
C VAL A 377 13.57 5.86 -11.06
N PHE A 378 13.91 6.62 -10.02
CA PHE A 378 14.39 6.07 -8.75
C PHE A 378 13.37 5.14 -8.10
N PHE A 379 12.11 5.57 -7.94
CA PHE A 379 11.05 4.76 -7.31
C PHE A 379 10.75 3.49 -8.12
N PHE A 380 10.68 3.58 -9.46
CA PHE A 380 10.44 2.40 -10.30
C PHE A 380 11.62 1.44 -10.27
N THR A 381 12.86 1.94 -10.25
CA THR A 381 14.06 1.10 -10.20
C THR A 381 14.18 0.39 -8.86
N VAL A 382 14.11 1.11 -7.75
CA VAL A 382 14.24 0.52 -6.40
C VAL A 382 13.02 -0.34 -6.07
N GLY A 383 11.81 0.08 -6.47
CA GLY A 383 10.58 -0.71 -6.32
C GLY A 383 10.62 -2.00 -7.14
N GLY A 384 11.09 -1.94 -8.39
CA GLY A 384 11.30 -3.12 -9.24
C GLY A 384 12.32 -4.08 -8.64
N PHE A 385 13.43 -3.56 -8.12
CA PHE A 385 14.42 -4.37 -7.41
C PHE A 385 13.85 -5.01 -6.14
N TYR A 386 13.03 -4.28 -5.36
CA TYR A 386 12.34 -4.82 -4.19
C TYR A 386 11.42 -5.99 -4.57
N ILE A 387 10.59 -5.82 -5.60
CA ILE A 387 9.66 -6.86 -6.08
C ILE A 387 10.43 -8.09 -6.55
N ALA A 388 11.49 -7.92 -7.35
CA ALA A 388 12.34 -9.01 -7.82
C ALA A 388 12.98 -9.76 -6.64
N TYR A 389 13.49 -9.02 -5.65
CA TYR A 389 14.09 -9.61 -4.44
C TYR A 389 13.05 -10.38 -3.62
N LEU A 390 11.85 -9.83 -3.41
CA LEU A 390 10.76 -10.50 -2.71
C LEU A 390 10.34 -11.79 -3.42
N LEU A 391 10.16 -11.76 -4.75
CA LEU A 391 9.81 -12.93 -5.55
C LEU A 391 10.88 -14.02 -5.46
N LEU A 392 12.16 -13.66 -5.53
CA LEU A 392 13.25 -14.59 -5.34
C LEU A 392 13.22 -15.26 -3.95
N LEU A 393 12.92 -14.49 -2.90
CA LEU A 393 12.79 -15.04 -1.55
C LEU A 393 11.59 -16.00 -1.43
N ILE A 394 10.45 -15.65 -2.04
CA ILE A 394 9.26 -16.50 -2.08
C ILE A 394 9.56 -17.80 -2.81
N LEU A 395 10.12 -17.73 -4.02
CA LEU A 395 10.46 -18.92 -4.83
C LEU A 395 11.42 -19.84 -4.08
N LYS A 396 12.48 -19.28 -3.48
CA LYS A 396 13.42 -20.04 -2.66
C LYS A 396 12.75 -20.66 -1.42
N ALA A 397 11.84 -19.92 -0.76
CA ALA A 397 11.11 -20.47 0.38
C ALA A 397 10.21 -21.63 -0.04
N TYR A 398 9.48 -21.53 -1.16
CA TYR A 398 8.66 -22.63 -1.68
C TYR A 398 9.50 -23.84 -2.10
N SER A 399 10.64 -23.64 -2.76
CA SER A 399 11.49 -24.76 -3.21
C SER A 399 12.07 -25.57 -2.04
N GLU A 400 12.40 -24.90 -0.92
CA GLU A 400 13.03 -25.54 0.23
C GLU A 400 12.04 -26.07 1.27
N LEU A 401 10.92 -25.39 1.48
CA LEU A 401 10.01 -25.64 2.62
C LEU A 401 8.75 -26.42 2.23
N ARG A 402 8.47 -26.63 0.94
CA ARG A 402 7.28 -27.35 0.47
C ARG A 402 7.21 -28.80 0.98
N SER A 403 8.34 -29.43 1.19
CA SER A 403 8.43 -30.81 1.74
C SER A 403 8.10 -30.90 3.23
N MET A 404 8.06 -29.76 3.93
CA MET A 404 7.82 -29.71 5.38
C MET A 404 6.40 -29.21 5.67
N PRO A 405 5.46 -30.04 6.14
CA PRO A 405 4.03 -29.72 6.19
C PRO A 405 3.70 -28.49 7.05
N TYR A 406 4.37 -28.31 8.19
CA TYR A 406 4.14 -27.17 9.08
C TYR A 406 4.62 -25.84 8.47
N PHE A 407 5.79 -25.87 7.83
CA PHE A 407 6.33 -24.68 7.16
C PHE A 407 5.57 -24.37 5.88
N ASP A 408 5.07 -25.36 5.17
CA ASP A 408 4.25 -25.18 3.97
C ASP A 408 2.93 -24.48 4.31
N LEU A 409 2.25 -24.86 5.39
CA LEU A 409 1.04 -24.21 5.86
C LEU A 409 1.28 -22.72 6.21
N ARG A 410 2.36 -22.41 6.95
CA ARG A 410 2.78 -21.03 7.26
C ARG A 410 3.02 -20.23 5.99
N LEU A 411 3.77 -20.80 5.07
CA LEU A 411 4.16 -20.17 3.82
C LEU A 411 2.94 -19.87 2.94
N ARG A 412 2.03 -20.83 2.79
CA ARG A 412 0.79 -20.67 2.00
C ARG A 412 -0.12 -19.60 2.61
N PHE A 413 -0.34 -19.63 3.92
CA PHE A 413 -1.17 -18.63 4.59
C PHE A 413 -0.59 -17.23 4.41
N LEU A 414 0.71 -17.05 4.70
CA LEU A 414 1.40 -15.76 4.56
C LEU A 414 1.32 -15.25 3.11
N THR A 415 1.61 -16.13 2.13
CA THR A 415 1.63 -15.76 0.72
C THR A 415 0.23 -15.41 0.20
N LEU A 416 -0.78 -16.20 0.59
CA LEU A 416 -2.16 -15.93 0.19
C LEU A 416 -2.62 -14.56 0.71
N LEU A 417 -2.39 -14.28 1.99
CA LEU A 417 -2.81 -13.01 2.59
C LEU A 417 -2.01 -11.83 2.05
N ALA A 418 -0.69 -11.99 1.85
CA ALA A 418 0.14 -10.97 1.20
C ALA A 418 -0.28 -10.70 -0.25
N ALA A 419 -0.64 -11.75 -1.01
CA ALA A 419 -1.13 -11.64 -2.39
C ALA A 419 -2.48 -10.90 -2.45
N VAL A 420 -3.38 -11.14 -1.50
CA VAL A 420 -4.65 -10.40 -1.39
C VAL A 420 -4.38 -8.91 -1.17
N VAL A 421 -3.52 -8.58 -0.20
CA VAL A 421 -3.18 -7.17 0.08
C VAL A 421 -2.53 -6.51 -1.13
N ALA A 422 -1.51 -7.14 -1.72
CA ALA A 422 -0.83 -6.62 -2.90
C ALA A 422 -1.78 -6.47 -4.09
N GLY A 423 -2.66 -7.46 -4.31
CA GLY A 423 -3.66 -7.43 -5.38
C GLY A 423 -4.67 -6.29 -5.23
N VAL A 424 -5.22 -6.10 -4.02
CA VAL A 424 -6.15 -4.99 -3.74
C VAL A 424 -5.45 -3.64 -3.89
N CYS A 425 -4.25 -3.48 -3.32
CA CYS A 425 -3.48 -2.24 -3.48
C CYS A 425 -3.18 -1.94 -4.96
N SER A 426 -2.76 -2.95 -5.73
CA SER A 426 -2.50 -2.80 -7.17
C SER A 426 -3.76 -2.44 -7.95
N LEU A 427 -4.90 -3.08 -7.65
CA LEU A 427 -6.19 -2.80 -8.29
C LEU A 427 -6.65 -1.37 -8.00
N VAL A 428 -6.57 -0.93 -6.75
CA VAL A 428 -6.95 0.43 -6.35
C VAL A 428 -6.04 1.45 -7.04
N THR A 429 -4.73 1.22 -7.04
CA THR A 429 -3.75 2.08 -7.71
C THR A 429 -4.00 2.14 -9.23
N ALA A 430 -4.23 1.00 -9.88
CA ALA A 430 -4.53 0.94 -11.31
C ALA A 430 -5.83 1.68 -11.66
N ARG A 431 -6.87 1.56 -10.83
CA ARG A 431 -8.11 2.34 -11.01
C ARG A 431 -7.94 3.83 -10.79
N GLN A 432 -7.08 4.21 -9.86
CA GLN A 432 -6.85 5.61 -9.53
C GLN A 432 -6.07 6.33 -10.61
N PHE A 433 -4.99 5.73 -11.08
CA PHE A 433 -4.02 6.36 -11.95
C PHE A 433 -4.13 5.86 -13.40
N GLY A 434 -4.54 4.61 -13.63
CA GLY A 434 -4.58 4.03 -14.97
C GLY A 434 -3.25 4.20 -15.70
N ALA A 435 -3.27 4.81 -16.89
CA ALA A 435 -2.06 5.17 -17.64
C ALA A 435 -1.22 6.27 -16.96
N GLY A 436 -1.81 7.07 -16.06
CA GLY A 436 -1.13 8.11 -15.29
C GLY A 436 -0.06 7.59 -14.32
N VAL A 437 0.05 6.26 -14.13
CA VAL A 437 1.20 5.63 -13.44
C VAL A 437 2.52 5.95 -14.16
N LEU A 438 2.46 6.19 -15.47
CA LEU A 438 3.63 6.56 -16.28
C LEU A 438 3.93 8.06 -16.26
N GLU A 439 3.07 8.89 -15.69
CA GLU A 439 3.30 10.32 -15.52
C GLU A 439 4.42 10.61 -14.51
N ASP A 440 5.14 11.71 -14.70
CA ASP A 440 6.28 12.06 -13.87
C ASP A 440 5.88 12.40 -12.43
N SER A 441 4.67 12.90 -12.22
CA SER A 441 4.12 13.27 -10.92
C SER A 441 3.48 12.12 -10.13
N PHE A 442 3.53 10.88 -10.63
CA PHE A 442 2.88 9.72 -10.01
C PHE A 442 3.28 9.51 -8.55
N ALA A 443 4.59 9.56 -8.26
CA ALA A 443 5.10 9.31 -6.92
C ALA A 443 4.57 10.31 -5.87
N SER A 444 4.36 11.57 -6.25
CA SER A 444 3.80 12.60 -5.37
C SER A 444 2.29 12.46 -5.17
N ARG A 445 1.59 11.95 -6.18
CA ARG A 445 0.14 11.72 -6.11
C ARG A 445 -0.23 10.45 -5.33
N LEU A 446 0.70 9.52 -5.17
CA LEU A 446 0.43 8.22 -4.56
C LEU A 446 -0.01 8.33 -3.10
N SER A 447 0.55 9.27 -2.34
CA SER A 447 0.30 9.42 -0.90
C SER A 447 -0.86 10.34 -0.54
N THR A 448 -1.32 11.21 -1.45
CA THR A 448 -2.21 12.33 -1.10
C THR A 448 -3.56 12.33 -1.80
N TYR A 449 -3.80 11.46 -2.78
CA TYR A 449 -5.00 11.56 -3.61
C TYR A 449 -5.86 10.30 -3.61
N TYR A 450 -6.92 10.33 -2.81
CA TYR A 450 -8.04 9.43 -2.98
C TYR A 450 -9.13 10.12 -3.80
N ARG A 451 -9.73 9.43 -4.77
CA ARG A 451 -10.85 9.98 -5.56
C ARG A 451 -12.20 9.82 -4.86
N THR A 452 -12.36 8.76 -4.08
CA THR A 452 -13.62 8.42 -3.41
C THR A 452 -13.37 7.99 -1.98
N SER A 453 -14.35 8.24 -1.10
CA SER A 453 -14.32 7.77 0.30
C SER A 453 -14.13 6.25 0.39
N ALA A 454 -14.69 5.50 -0.57
CA ALA A 454 -14.53 4.05 -0.64
C ALA A 454 -13.07 3.62 -0.87
N GLN A 455 -12.31 4.37 -1.67
CA GLN A 455 -10.88 4.11 -1.88
C GLN A 455 -10.08 4.30 -0.59
N PHE A 456 -10.30 5.41 0.09
CA PHE A 456 -9.65 5.70 1.36
C PHE A 456 -9.94 4.58 2.38
N MET A 457 -11.23 4.29 2.60
CA MET A 457 -11.65 3.30 3.60
C MET A 457 -11.21 1.88 3.23
N ALA A 458 -11.18 1.54 1.93
CA ALA A 458 -10.70 0.25 1.47
C ALA A 458 -9.21 0.06 1.80
N LEU A 459 -8.35 1.01 1.42
CA LEU A 459 -6.90 0.88 1.66
C LEU A 459 -6.57 0.93 3.15
N TYR A 460 -7.21 1.85 3.87
CA TYR A 460 -6.99 2.02 5.30
C TYR A 460 -7.49 0.81 6.10
N GLY A 461 -8.70 0.35 5.80
CA GLY A 461 -9.28 -0.85 6.41
C GLY A 461 -8.50 -2.11 6.09
N LEU A 462 -8.04 -2.28 4.84
CA LEU A 462 -7.26 -3.43 4.39
C LEU A 462 -6.03 -3.65 5.27
N LEU A 463 -5.24 -2.60 5.50
CA LEU A 463 -4.00 -2.69 6.27
C LEU A 463 -4.26 -3.02 7.74
N ASN A 464 -5.30 -2.42 8.33
CA ASN A 464 -5.70 -2.72 9.71
C ASN A 464 -6.17 -4.17 9.84
N PHE A 465 -7.12 -4.62 8.99
CA PHE A 465 -7.63 -5.99 9.04
C PHE A 465 -6.58 -7.04 8.69
N TYR A 466 -5.64 -6.71 7.78
CA TYR A 466 -4.48 -7.55 7.51
C TYR A 466 -3.71 -7.85 8.79
N LEU A 467 -3.36 -6.82 9.53
CA LEU A 467 -2.54 -7.00 10.73
C LEU A 467 -3.32 -7.64 11.89
N TYR A 468 -4.64 -7.35 12.01
CA TYR A 468 -5.50 -8.04 12.99
C TYR A 468 -5.61 -9.53 12.70
N THR A 469 -5.75 -9.90 11.43
CA THR A 469 -5.79 -11.30 10.99
C THR A 469 -4.47 -11.99 11.29
N MET A 470 -3.35 -11.33 10.98
CA MET A 470 -2.01 -11.84 11.31
C MET A 470 -1.83 -12.03 12.82
N ALA A 471 -2.22 -11.04 13.63
CA ALA A 471 -2.14 -11.13 15.07
C ALA A 471 -2.98 -12.29 15.61
N TYR A 472 -4.20 -12.49 15.09
CA TYR A 472 -5.07 -13.58 15.51
C TYR A 472 -4.49 -14.96 15.19
N VAL A 473 -4.00 -15.17 13.97
CA VAL A 473 -3.52 -16.45 13.46
C VAL A 473 -2.17 -16.85 14.05
N TYR A 474 -1.28 -15.87 14.27
CA TYR A 474 0.04 -16.11 14.85
C TYR A 474 0.09 -15.99 16.37
N ALA A 475 -1.05 -15.73 17.04
CA ALA A 475 -1.13 -15.81 18.49
C ALA A 475 -0.85 -17.23 18.99
N PRO A 476 -0.39 -17.39 20.24
CA PRO A 476 -0.23 -18.71 20.86
C PRO A 476 -1.52 -19.53 20.88
N ALA A 477 -1.41 -20.84 20.71
CA ALA A 477 -2.55 -21.74 20.79
C ALA A 477 -3.12 -21.78 22.23
N LEU A 478 -4.44 -21.77 22.36
CA LEU A 478 -5.13 -21.75 23.67
C LEU A 478 -4.95 -23.03 24.49
N GLN A 479 -4.58 -24.15 23.86
CA GLN A 479 -4.55 -25.48 24.49
C GLN A 479 -3.43 -25.71 25.50
N GLN A 480 -2.46 -24.83 25.64
CA GLN A 480 -1.37 -24.98 26.62
C GLN A 480 -1.73 -24.54 28.05
N VAL A 481 -2.95 -24.08 28.29
CA VAL A 481 -3.37 -23.70 29.66
C VAL A 481 -3.76 -24.92 30.49
N TYR A 482 -4.11 -26.04 29.89
CA TYR A 482 -4.34 -27.33 30.56
C TYR A 482 -3.24 -28.30 30.13
N GLY A 483 -2.32 -28.53 31.04
CA GLY A 483 -1.13 -29.36 30.85
C GLY A 483 -1.40 -30.75 30.25
N GLN A 484 -1.31 -30.84 28.98
CA GLN A 484 -1.11 -32.12 28.28
C GLN A 484 -0.06 -31.90 27.20
N HIS A 485 1.10 -32.48 27.41
CA HIS A 485 2.05 -32.81 26.33
C HIS A 485 1.34 -33.74 25.33
N SER A 486 0.51 -33.19 24.48
CA SER A 486 0.11 -33.92 23.28
C SER A 486 1.25 -33.77 22.29
N SER A 487 2.01 -34.85 22.13
CA SER A 487 2.85 -35.09 20.96
C SER A 487 2.07 -34.64 19.72
N ILE A 488 2.71 -33.84 18.89
CA ILE A 488 2.16 -33.42 17.58
C ILE A 488 1.98 -34.72 16.78
N THR A 489 0.79 -35.30 16.88
CA THR A 489 0.42 -36.50 16.13
C THR A 489 0.01 -36.08 14.72
N LYS A 490 0.27 -36.95 13.75
CA LYS A 490 -0.09 -36.83 12.33
C LYS A 490 -1.59 -36.54 12.08
N ASP A 491 -2.41 -36.62 13.11
CA ASP A 491 -3.87 -36.51 13.04
C ASP A 491 -4.41 -35.11 13.32
N SER A 492 -3.58 -34.05 13.26
CA SER A 492 -4.12 -32.69 13.41
C SER A 492 -4.96 -32.31 12.16
N PRO A 493 -6.21 -31.80 12.35
CA PRO A 493 -7.14 -31.55 11.24
C PRO A 493 -6.61 -30.55 10.19
N ALA A 494 -5.67 -29.68 10.57
CA ALA A 494 -5.02 -28.74 9.64
C ALA A 494 -4.12 -29.47 8.61
N PHE A 495 -3.63 -30.66 8.93
CA PHE A 495 -2.78 -31.44 8.02
C PHE A 495 -3.57 -32.07 6.87
N SER A 496 -4.81 -32.51 7.12
CA SER A 496 -5.66 -33.15 6.10
C SER A 496 -6.22 -32.18 5.07
N MET A 497 -6.16 -30.87 5.34
CA MET A 497 -6.78 -29.84 4.50
C MET A 497 -6.09 -29.63 3.14
N PHE A 498 -4.82 -29.99 3.04
CA PHE A 498 -4.01 -29.74 1.84
C PHE A 498 -3.58 -31.03 1.12
N ASN A 499 -3.94 -32.20 1.67
CA ASN A 499 -3.55 -33.49 1.09
C ASN A 499 -4.64 -34.11 0.17
N ASP A 500 -5.83 -33.49 0.08
CA ASP A 500 -6.93 -33.99 -0.77
C ASP A 500 -6.81 -33.61 -2.26
N SER A 501 -5.69 -33.06 -2.67
CA SER A 501 -5.39 -32.88 -4.10
C SER A 501 -4.13 -33.66 -4.46
N GLU A 502 -4.36 -34.84 -5.04
CA GLU A 502 -3.43 -35.66 -5.84
C GLU A 502 -2.30 -36.36 -5.09
N GLU A 503 -2.47 -37.62 -5.01
CA GLU A 503 -1.65 -38.82 -5.02
C GLU A 503 -1.98 -39.76 -3.86
N GLU A 504 -2.70 -40.86 -4.20
CA GLU A 504 -2.64 -42.13 -3.50
C GLU A 504 -1.20 -42.64 -3.48
N VAL A 505 -0.45 -42.28 -2.45
CA VAL A 505 0.77 -43.00 -2.13
C VAL A 505 0.36 -44.22 -1.31
N ILE A 506 0.28 -45.36 -1.98
CA ILE A 506 0.17 -46.69 -1.39
C ILE A 506 1.38 -46.88 -0.47
N TYR A 507 1.21 -46.68 0.82
CA TYR A 507 2.13 -47.24 1.81
C TYR A 507 1.74 -48.68 2.04
N GLY A 508 2.60 -49.60 1.55
CA GLY A 508 2.54 -51.00 1.88
C GLY A 508 2.55 -51.22 3.39
N SER A 509 1.59 -51.98 3.84
CA SER A 509 1.48 -52.49 5.20
C SER A 509 2.63 -53.41 5.53
N ASP A 510 3.65 -52.98 6.21
CA ASP A 510 4.52 -53.86 6.98
C ASP A 510 3.95 -54.03 8.41
N GLU A 511 2.91 -54.85 8.48
CA GLU A 511 2.53 -55.55 9.70
C GLU A 511 3.44 -56.75 9.86
N ASP A 512 4.64 -56.59 10.38
CA ASP A 512 5.39 -57.67 11.05
C ASP A 512 6.59 -57.08 11.77
N SER A 513 6.40 -56.70 13.00
CA SER A 513 7.37 -56.75 14.13
C SER A 513 6.91 -55.93 15.36
N ARG A 514 5.84 -56.40 15.98
CA ARG A 514 5.55 -56.03 17.38
C ARG A 514 5.44 -57.30 18.21
N ARG A 515 6.60 -57.83 18.63
CA ARG A 515 6.65 -58.68 19.82
C ARG A 515 7.13 -57.85 20.99
N PRO A 516 6.34 -57.76 22.09
CA PRO A 516 6.78 -57.09 23.29
C PRO A 516 7.76 -58.03 24.06
N LEU A 517 8.96 -57.54 24.28
CA LEU A 517 9.90 -58.15 25.22
C LEU A 517 9.51 -57.76 26.66
N THR A 518 8.60 -58.55 27.23
CA THR A 518 8.43 -58.63 28.68
C THR A 518 9.43 -59.62 29.21
N ARG A 519 10.48 -59.16 29.82
CA ARG A 519 11.38 -59.97 30.65
C ARG A 519 11.07 -59.66 32.11
N THR A 520 10.40 -60.59 32.78
CA THR A 520 10.27 -60.68 34.24
C THR A 520 11.61 -61.03 34.86
N PRO A 521 12.04 -60.43 35.96
CA PRO A 521 13.18 -60.90 36.71
C PRO A 521 12.73 -62.10 37.56
N ARG A 522 13.45 -63.21 37.40
CA ARG A 522 13.32 -64.42 38.21
C ARG A 522 14.22 -64.27 39.41
N ASN A 523 13.62 -64.30 40.58
CA ASN A 523 14.30 -64.50 41.85
C ASN A 523 15.02 -65.84 41.82
N ALA A 524 16.25 -65.86 42.27
CA ALA A 524 16.92 -67.09 42.75
C ALA A 524 17.38 -66.79 44.18
N GLU A 525 16.69 -67.46 45.07
CA GLU A 525 17.14 -67.69 46.42
C GLU A 525 18.18 -68.81 46.41
N ASP A 526 18.97 -68.74 47.43
CA ASP A 526 19.61 -69.79 48.21
C ASP A 526 21.05 -70.23 47.91
N SER A 527 21.70 -70.03 48.97
CA SER A 527 22.49 -70.97 49.85
C SER A 527 24.01 -70.92 49.68
N ASP A 528 24.51 -70.72 50.86
CA ASP A 528 25.81 -70.93 51.47
C ASP A 528 26.83 -69.80 51.44
#